data_4dd2c0b9e12042475da11b059442e826
#
_entry.id   4dd2c0b9e12042475da11b059442e826
#
_cell.length_a   1.000
_cell.length_b   1.000
_cell.length_c   1.000
_cell.angle_alpha   90.00
_cell.angle_beta   90.00
_cell.angle_gamma   90.00
#
_symmetry.space_group_name_H-M   'P 1'
#
loop_
_entity.id
_entity.type
_entity.pdbx_description
1 polymer ?
#
loop_
_entity_poly.entity_id
_entity_poly.type
_entity_poly.pdbx_seq_one_letter_code
_entity_poly.pdbx_strand_id
1 'polypeptide(L)'
;MDFDLMITSFPKLLNATVVTLKLLSLSLLFGLFIGLLFAVLRLRKNIFLNKFAYGYSYVFRGTPLLVQIFIIYFGLGQIEYLRTTILWVVLKEPYWCAIIAFALNTGAYTSEILRSAFQTIKPGFIEAGKSLGISNKIIFYKIQIPIAIRQSLPAYGNEIILMMKGTSLASTVTLLDLTGVAKYIISTTFKPVEVFIVAGGI
;
A
#
# COMPACT_ATOMS: atom_id res chain seq x y z
N MET A 1 -23.30 18.26 22.21
CA MET A 1 -21.95 17.66 22.07
C MET A 1 -21.48 17.25 23.45
N ASP A 2 -21.02 16.02 23.59
CA ASP A 2 -20.51 15.47 24.85
C ASP A 2 -18.99 15.64 24.92
N PHE A 3 -18.55 16.71 25.56
CA PHE A 3 -17.12 17.03 25.70
C PHE A 3 -16.39 16.03 26.60
N ASP A 4 -17.06 15.47 27.62
CA ASP A 4 -16.44 14.48 28.51
C ASP A 4 -16.13 13.19 27.74
N LEU A 5 -17.01 12.75 26.85
CA LEU A 5 -16.74 11.63 25.97
C LEU A 5 -15.56 11.93 25.02
N MET A 6 -15.49 13.14 24.47
CA MET A 6 -14.38 13.52 23.58
C MET A 6 -13.04 13.46 24.30
N ILE A 7 -12.96 13.98 25.52
CA ILE A 7 -11.73 13.97 26.33
C ILE A 7 -11.34 12.53 26.72
N THR A 8 -12.31 11.72 27.15
CA THR A 8 -12.04 10.34 27.60
C THR A 8 -11.72 9.38 26.44
N SER A 9 -12.22 9.64 25.24
CA SER A 9 -11.92 8.84 24.04
C SER A 9 -10.58 9.21 23.40
N PHE A 10 -10.09 10.45 23.56
CA PHE A 10 -8.86 10.93 22.94
C PHE A 10 -7.63 10.03 23.19
N PRO A 11 -7.27 9.65 24.44
CA PRO A 11 -6.10 8.81 24.69
C PRO A 11 -6.25 7.40 24.09
N LYS A 12 -7.46 6.85 24.02
CA LYS A 12 -7.73 5.54 23.42
C LYS A 12 -7.52 5.58 21.91
N LEU A 13 -8.01 6.63 21.26
CA LEU A 13 -7.86 6.85 19.82
C LEU A 13 -6.39 7.15 19.46
N LEU A 14 -5.71 7.94 20.27
CA LEU A 14 -4.28 8.22 20.08
C LEU A 14 -3.43 6.94 20.16
N ASN A 15 -3.70 6.05 21.09
CA ASN A 15 -3.03 4.75 21.17
C ASN A 15 -3.33 3.88 19.97
N ALA A 16 -4.57 3.89 19.46
CA ALA A 16 -4.96 3.15 18.27
C ALA A 16 -4.27 3.67 16.98
N THR A 17 -3.88 4.95 16.95
CA THR A 17 -3.11 5.54 15.85
C THR A 17 -1.77 4.84 15.65
N VAL A 18 -1.16 4.31 16.72
CA VAL A 18 0.09 3.53 16.61
C VAL A 18 -0.12 2.27 15.75
N VAL A 19 -1.28 1.60 15.86
CA VAL A 19 -1.62 0.44 15.05
C VAL A 19 -1.79 0.86 13.59
N THR A 20 -2.50 1.96 13.33
CA THR A 20 -2.67 2.53 11.98
C THR A 20 -1.33 2.86 11.33
N LEU A 21 -0.42 3.53 12.06
CA LEU A 21 0.91 3.88 11.56
C LEU A 21 1.78 2.65 11.30
N LYS A 22 1.71 1.61 12.14
CA LYS A 22 2.41 0.34 11.90
C LYS A 22 1.88 -0.37 10.66
N LEU A 23 0.55 -0.45 10.48
CA LEU A 23 -0.08 -0.99 9.28
C LEU A 23 0.40 -0.24 8.03
N LEU A 24 0.33 1.10 8.05
CA LEU A 24 0.76 1.94 6.95
C LEU A 24 2.25 1.70 6.61
N SER A 25 3.13 1.80 7.62
CA SER A 25 4.57 1.71 7.40
C SER A 25 5.00 0.35 6.85
N LEU A 26 4.49 -0.74 7.41
CA LEU A 26 4.81 -2.08 6.94
C LEU A 26 4.24 -2.35 5.54
N SER A 27 3.02 -1.89 5.29
CA SER A 27 2.38 -2.05 3.97
C SER A 27 3.13 -1.28 2.89
N LEU A 28 3.55 -0.05 3.16
CA LEU A 28 4.36 0.75 2.24
C LEU A 28 5.75 0.14 2.03
N LEU A 29 6.39 -0.36 3.08
CA LEU A 29 7.70 -1.01 2.98
C LEU A 29 7.63 -2.25 2.07
N PHE A 30 6.74 -3.19 2.37
CA PHE A 30 6.58 -4.39 1.54
C PHE A 30 6.05 -4.05 0.14
N GLY A 31 5.12 -3.10 0.04
CA GLY A 31 4.60 -2.62 -1.23
C GLY A 31 5.67 -1.96 -2.10
N LEU A 32 6.62 -1.22 -1.52
CA LEU A 32 7.76 -0.66 -2.25
C LEU A 32 8.64 -1.77 -2.85
N PHE A 33 8.97 -2.82 -2.07
CA PHE A 33 9.75 -3.96 -2.57
C PHE A 33 9.02 -4.67 -3.72
N ILE A 34 7.74 -4.96 -3.54
CA ILE A 34 6.90 -5.58 -4.58
C ILE A 34 6.83 -4.65 -5.80
N GLY A 35 6.58 -3.37 -5.59
CA GLY A 35 6.50 -2.37 -6.65
C GLY A 35 7.78 -2.25 -7.47
N LEU A 36 8.95 -2.22 -6.82
CA LEU A 36 10.26 -2.22 -7.48
C LEU A 36 10.46 -3.49 -8.32
N LEU A 37 10.14 -4.66 -7.76
CA LEU A 37 10.24 -5.93 -8.47
C LEU A 37 9.41 -5.90 -9.75
N PHE A 38 8.12 -5.55 -9.63
CA PHE A 38 7.21 -5.53 -10.77
C PHE A 38 7.51 -4.39 -11.75
N ALA A 39 8.02 -3.23 -11.30
CA ALA A 39 8.51 -2.18 -12.19
C ALA A 39 9.67 -2.66 -13.07
N VAL A 40 10.65 -3.38 -12.48
CA VAL A 40 11.76 -3.97 -13.23
C VAL A 40 11.26 -4.99 -14.25
N LEU A 41 10.29 -5.85 -13.89
CA LEU A 41 9.69 -6.82 -14.81
C LEU A 41 8.96 -6.12 -15.96
N ARG A 42 8.29 -5.00 -15.70
CA ARG A 42 7.58 -4.17 -16.70
C ARG A 42 8.52 -3.48 -17.70
N LEU A 43 9.76 -3.21 -17.30
CA LEU A 43 10.77 -2.60 -18.17
C LEU A 43 11.57 -3.63 -18.99
N ARG A 44 11.41 -4.93 -18.69
CA ARG A 44 12.11 -6.01 -19.42
C ARG A 44 11.52 -6.20 -20.83
N LYS A 45 12.41 -6.54 -21.77
CA LYS A 45 12.04 -6.87 -23.18
C LYS A 45 11.30 -8.22 -23.29
N ASN A 46 11.42 -9.09 -22.28
CA ASN A 46 10.73 -10.38 -22.28
C ASN A 46 9.21 -10.17 -22.14
N ILE A 47 8.47 -10.57 -23.18
CA ILE A 47 7.03 -10.34 -23.30
C ILE A 47 6.22 -11.08 -22.22
N PHE A 48 6.66 -12.28 -21.81
CA PHE A 48 5.96 -13.06 -20.78
C PHE A 48 6.08 -12.40 -19.41
N LEU A 49 7.29 -11.97 -19.01
CA LEU A 49 7.50 -11.27 -17.75
C LEU A 49 6.78 -9.92 -17.71
N ASN A 50 6.79 -9.19 -18.83
CA ASN A 50 6.08 -7.91 -18.95
C ASN A 50 4.56 -8.12 -18.84
N LYS A 51 3.97 -9.09 -19.57
CA LYS A 51 2.54 -9.38 -19.48
C LYS A 51 2.11 -9.88 -18.09
N PHE A 52 2.91 -10.71 -17.44
CA PHE A 52 2.66 -11.15 -16.08
C PHE A 52 2.62 -9.96 -15.10
N ALA A 53 3.63 -9.10 -15.16
CA ALA A 53 3.68 -7.90 -14.32
C ALA A 53 2.55 -6.90 -14.64
N TYR A 54 2.15 -6.81 -15.90
CA TYR A 54 0.97 -6.05 -16.33
C TYR A 54 -0.31 -6.60 -15.70
N GLY A 55 -0.52 -7.91 -15.80
CA GLY A 55 -1.69 -8.59 -15.22
C GLY A 55 -1.81 -8.35 -13.73
N TYR A 56 -0.69 -8.45 -12.99
CA TYR A 56 -0.66 -8.11 -11.57
C TYR A 56 -1.12 -6.67 -11.32
N SER A 57 -0.49 -5.69 -11.97
CA SER A 57 -0.86 -4.28 -11.79
C SER A 57 -2.30 -4.01 -12.21
N TYR A 58 -2.77 -4.64 -13.28
CA TYR A 58 -4.15 -4.50 -13.77
C TYR A 58 -5.18 -5.01 -12.76
N VAL A 59 -4.97 -6.21 -12.21
CA VAL A 59 -5.90 -6.83 -11.25
C VAL A 59 -5.94 -6.03 -9.94
N PHE A 60 -4.78 -5.76 -9.33
CA PHE A 60 -4.75 -5.12 -8.00
C PHE A 60 -5.14 -3.64 -8.04
N ARG A 61 -4.94 -2.93 -9.15
CA ARG A 61 -5.42 -1.56 -9.31
C ARG A 61 -6.86 -1.48 -9.80
N GLY A 62 -7.33 -2.50 -10.49
CA GLY A 62 -8.68 -2.57 -11.05
C GLY A 62 -9.73 -3.14 -10.10
N THR A 63 -9.33 -3.70 -8.96
CA THR A 63 -10.26 -4.26 -7.97
C THR A 63 -10.28 -3.43 -6.69
N PRO A 64 -11.45 -3.31 -6.00
CA PRO A 64 -11.55 -2.56 -4.75
C PRO A 64 -10.66 -3.17 -3.65
N LEU A 65 -9.92 -2.31 -2.94
CA LEU A 65 -9.05 -2.73 -1.84
C LEU A 65 -9.78 -3.54 -0.76
N LEU A 66 -11.02 -3.15 -0.44
CA LEU A 66 -11.88 -3.89 0.50
C LEU A 66 -12.08 -5.35 0.08
N VAL A 67 -12.34 -5.58 -1.20
CA VAL A 67 -12.52 -6.93 -1.75
C VAL A 67 -11.23 -7.74 -1.63
N GLN A 68 -10.08 -7.12 -1.88
CA GLN A 68 -8.77 -7.77 -1.73
C GLN A 68 -8.53 -8.22 -0.29
N ILE A 69 -8.84 -7.35 0.70
CA ILE A 69 -8.75 -7.69 2.13
C ILE A 69 -9.65 -8.90 2.45
N PHE A 70 -10.90 -8.89 1.97
CA PHE A 70 -11.86 -9.94 2.24
C PHE A 70 -11.46 -11.28 1.60
N ILE A 71 -10.93 -11.26 0.38
CA ILE A 71 -10.41 -12.47 -0.28
C ILE A 71 -9.25 -13.05 0.52
N ILE A 72 -8.34 -12.22 1.01
CA ILE A 72 -7.17 -12.70 1.76
C ILE A 72 -7.60 -13.19 3.15
N TYR A 73 -8.42 -12.45 3.87
CA TYR A 73 -8.79 -12.81 5.24
C TYR A 73 -9.83 -13.94 5.31
N PHE A 74 -10.94 -13.79 4.58
CA PHE A 74 -12.01 -14.79 4.61
C PHE A 74 -11.83 -15.90 3.56
N GLY A 75 -11.34 -15.55 2.36
CA GLY A 75 -11.22 -16.50 1.26
C GLY A 75 -10.12 -17.51 1.47
N LEU A 76 -8.90 -17.07 1.79
CA LEU A 76 -7.78 -18.01 2.03
C LEU A 76 -8.02 -18.90 3.26
N GLY A 77 -8.75 -18.39 4.26
CA GLY A 77 -9.15 -19.16 5.42
C GLY A 77 -10.08 -20.35 5.14
N GLN A 78 -10.75 -20.39 3.97
CA GLN A 78 -11.62 -21.50 3.59
C GLN A 78 -10.87 -22.66 2.91
N ILE A 79 -9.61 -22.44 2.52
CA ILE A 79 -8.79 -23.47 1.86
C ILE A 79 -8.17 -24.37 2.92
N GLU A 80 -8.69 -25.57 3.11
CA GLU A 80 -8.23 -26.53 4.12
C GLU A 80 -6.74 -26.83 4.01
N TYR A 81 -6.22 -26.99 2.80
CA TYR A 81 -4.79 -27.22 2.57
C TYR A 81 -3.91 -26.11 3.14
N LEU A 82 -4.30 -24.83 3.03
CA LEU A 82 -3.53 -23.74 3.59
C LEU A 82 -3.45 -23.78 5.12
N ARG A 83 -4.50 -24.29 5.78
CA ARG A 83 -4.54 -24.42 7.23
C ARG A 83 -3.53 -25.43 7.77
N THR A 84 -3.08 -26.38 6.95
CA THR A 84 -2.05 -27.37 7.31
C THR A 84 -0.64 -26.90 7.04
N THR A 85 -0.46 -25.77 6.37
CA THR A 85 0.85 -25.22 6.01
C THR A 85 1.36 -24.22 7.05
N ILE A 86 2.69 -23.99 7.07
CA ILE A 86 3.31 -22.99 7.92
C ILE A 86 2.80 -21.56 7.61
N LEU A 87 2.28 -21.32 6.41
CA LEU A 87 1.70 -20.05 6.01
C LEU A 87 0.49 -19.68 6.86
N TRP A 88 -0.20 -20.68 7.42
CA TRP A 88 -1.36 -20.44 8.27
C TRP A 88 -1.02 -19.66 9.56
N VAL A 89 0.19 -19.78 10.06
CA VAL A 89 0.65 -18.98 11.21
C VAL A 89 0.50 -17.48 10.96
N VAL A 90 0.71 -17.04 9.71
CA VAL A 90 0.56 -15.64 9.26
C VAL A 90 -0.87 -15.35 8.85
N LEU A 91 -1.46 -16.22 8.02
CA LEU A 91 -2.77 -15.99 7.40
C LEU A 91 -3.97 -16.11 8.37
N LYS A 92 -3.80 -16.71 9.54
CA LYS A 92 -4.84 -16.71 10.58
C LYS A 92 -5.00 -15.37 11.30
N GLU A 93 -3.97 -14.52 11.26
CA GLU A 93 -3.94 -13.25 11.97
C GLU A 93 -4.46 -12.11 11.08
N PRO A 94 -5.56 -11.42 11.45
CA PRO A 94 -6.13 -10.33 10.66
C PRO A 94 -5.10 -9.24 10.31
N TYR A 95 -4.17 -8.98 11.22
CA TYR A 95 -3.12 -7.99 11.06
C TYR A 95 -2.22 -8.25 9.84
N TRP A 96 -1.76 -9.50 9.69
CA TRP A 96 -0.92 -9.88 8.55
C TRP A 96 -1.71 -9.97 7.26
N CYS A 97 -2.97 -10.42 7.32
CA CYS A 97 -3.85 -10.42 6.15
C CYS A 97 -4.06 -9.00 5.60
N ALA A 98 -4.28 -8.02 6.48
CA ALA A 98 -4.39 -6.62 6.08
C ALA A 98 -3.08 -6.09 5.48
N ILE A 99 -1.92 -6.35 6.11
CA ILE A 99 -0.61 -5.94 5.57
C ILE A 99 -0.37 -6.54 4.18
N ILE A 100 -0.66 -7.82 3.97
CA ILE A 100 -0.49 -8.48 2.67
C ILE A 100 -1.39 -7.83 1.63
N ALA A 101 -2.68 -7.59 1.93
CA ALA A 101 -3.60 -6.94 1.01
C ALA A 101 -3.12 -5.54 0.62
N PHE A 102 -2.75 -4.74 1.62
CA PHE A 102 -2.27 -3.38 1.42
C PHE A 102 -0.94 -3.35 0.65
N ALA A 103 0.00 -4.24 0.98
CA ALA A 103 1.29 -4.32 0.30
C ALA A 103 1.15 -4.75 -1.17
N LEU A 104 0.27 -5.70 -1.47
CA LEU A 104 -0.02 -6.10 -2.84
C LEU A 104 -0.70 -4.96 -3.62
N ASN A 105 -1.62 -4.24 -3.00
CA ASN A 105 -2.31 -3.13 -3.63
C ASN A 105 -1.35 -1.97 -3.92
N THR A 106 -0.68 -1.42 -2.89
CA THR A 106 0.26 -0.30 -3.07
C THR A 106 1.47 -0.69 -3.93
N GLY A 107 1.91 -1.96 -3.90
CA GLY A 107 2.94 -2.48 -4.80
C GLY A 107 2.55 -2.39 -6.27
N ALA A 108 1.27 -2.65 -6.60
CA ALA A 108 0.76 -2.52 -7.95
C ALA A 108 0.75 -1.05 -8.42
N TYR A 109 0.33 -0.11 -7.56
CA TYR A 109 0.39 1.33 -7.86
C TYR A 109 1.83 1.81 -7.99
N THR A 110 2.70 1.44 -7.05
CA THR A 110 4.14 1.79 -7.05
C THR A 110 4.83 1.30 -8.32
N SER A 111 4.54 0.07 -8.76
CA SER A 111 5.13 -0.48 -9.99
C SER A 111 4.80 0.35 -11.21
N GLU A 112 3.57 0.85 -11.30
CA GLU A 112 3.11 1.66 -12.43
C GLU A 112 3.62 3.11 -12.35
N ILE A 113 3.70 3.68 -11.15
CA ILE A 113 4.31 4.99 -10.89
C ILE A 113 5.76 4.99 -11.38
N LEU A 114 6.54 3.98 -10.98
CA LEU A 114 7.94 3.85 -11.39
C LEU A 114 8.07 3.62 -12.90
N ARG A 115 7.27 2.71 -13.47
CA ARG A 115 7.27 2.47 -14.92
C ARG A 115 6.99 3.76 -15.70
N SER A 116 5.95 4.50 -15.30
CA SER A 116 5.58 5.77 -15.92
C SER A 116 6.72 6.79 -15.84
N ALA A 117 7.36 6.92 -14.67
CA ALA A 117 8.48 7.82 -14.47
C ALA A 117 9.66 7.50 -15.41
N PHE A 118 9.97 6.23 -15.64
CA PHE A 118 10.99 5.84 -16.63
C PHE A 118 10.59 6.20 -18.06
N GLN A 119 9.31 6.11 -18.41
CA GLN A 119 8.82 6.40 -19.76
C GLN A 119 8.79 7.90 -20.08
N THR A 120 8.72 8.77 -19.08
CA THR A 120 8.73 10.23 -19.27
C THR A 120 10.15 10.80 -19.47
N ILE A 121 11.20 9.98 -19.32
CA ILE A 121 12.59 10.43 -19.57
C ILE A 121 12.75 10.71 -21.06
N LYS A 122 13.11 11.94 -21.39
CA LYS A 122 13.33 12.38 -22.78
C LYS A 122 14.44 11.57 -23.44
N PRO A 123 14.24 10.98 -24.63
CA PRO A 123 15.25 10.17 -25.33
C PRO A 123 16.58 10.91 -25.55
N GLY A 124 16.55 12.25 -25.71
CA GLY A 124 17.75 13.05 -25.89
C GLY A 124 18.79 12.94 -24.75
N PHE A 125 18.37 12.69 -23.51
CA PHE A 125 19.34 12.44 -22.43
C PHE A 125 20.12 11.14 -22.63
N ILE A 126 19.45 10.13 -23.20
CA ILE A 126 20.06 8.83 -23.48
C ILE A 126 20.99 8.93 -24.69
N GLU A 127 20.52 9.63 -25.73
CA GLU A 127 21.26 9.86 -26.97
C GLU A 127 22.52 10.68 -26.74
N ALA A 128 22.41 11.78 -26.00
CA ALA A 128 23.56 12.59 -25.59
C ALA A 128 24.60 11.79 -24.81
N GLY A 129 24.17 10.97 -23.86
CA GLY A 129 25.07 10.08 -23.12
C GLY A 129 25.81 9.10 -24.04
N LYS A 130 25.12 8.52 -25.02
CA LYS A 130 25.72 7.62 -26.01
C LYS A 130 26.70 8.33 -26.92
N SER A 131 26.39 9.53 -27.37
CA SER A 131 27.28 10.34 -28.23
C SER A 131 28.58 10.72 -27.51
N LEU A 132 28.56 10.83 -26.18
CA LEU A 132 29.75 11.03 -25.34
C LEU A 132 30.50 9.70 -25.03
N GLY A 133 30.11 8.58 -25.63
CA GLY A 133 30.74 7.28 -25.37
C GLY A 133 30.40 6.65 -24.02
N ILE A 134 29.41 7.18 -23.27
CA ILE A 134 29.03 6.66 -21.96
C ILE A 134 28.30 5.31 -22.14
N SER A 135 28.70 4.31 -21.39
CA SER A 135 28.09 2.98 -21.44
C SER A 135 26.62 3.01 -21.00
N ASN A 136 25.78 2.15 -21.60
CA ASN A 136 24.36 2.04 -21.26
C ASN A 136 24.12 1.80 -19.76
N LYS A 137 25.03 1.10 -19.08
CA LYS A 137 24.97 0.82 -17.64
C LYS A 137 25.10 2.12 -16.84
N ILE A 138 26.07 2.96 -17.19
CA ILE A 138 26.28 4.26 -16.53
C ILE A 138 25.10 5.21 -16.81
N ILE A 139 24.62 5.25 -18.06
CA ILE A 139 23.43 6.04 -18.44
C ILE A 139 22.23 5.61 -17.58
N PHE A 140 22.00 4.31 -17.41
CA PHE A 140 20.90 3.79 -16.61
C PHE A 140 21.01 4.23 -15.14
N TYR A 141 22.16 3.96 -14.49
CA TYR A 141 22.31 4.23 -13.06
C TYR A 141 22.54 5.71 -12.73
N LYS A 142 23.22 6.47 -13.58
CA LYS A 142 23.61 7.86 -13.27
C LYS A 142 22.67 8.89 -13.87
N ILE A 143 21.88 8.55 -14.89
CA ILE A 143 20.96 9.48 -15.57
C ILE A 143 19.53 9.04 -15.38
N GLN A 144 19.18 7.82 -15.82
CA GLN A 144 17.77 7.40 -15.83
C GLN A 144 17.19 7.20 -14.43
N ILE A 145 17.86 6.45 -13.55
CA ILE A 145 17.37 6.19 -12.19
C ILE A 145 17.16 7.49 -11.39
N PRO A 146 18.14 8.42 -11.29
CA PRO A 146 17.92 9.66 -10.54
C PRO A 146 16.78 10.52 -11.08
N ILE A 147 16.62 10.58 -12.41
CA ILE A 147 15.51 11.31 -13.03
C ILE A 147 14.19 10.63 -12.71
N ALA A 148 14.10 9.30 -12.89
CA ALA A 148 12.89 8.53 -12.62
C ALA A 148 12.45 8.66 -11.15
N ILE A 149 13.39 8.57 -10.19
CA ILE A 149 13.08 8.75 -8.77
C ILE A 149 12.47 10.13 -8.52
N ARG A 150 13.11 11.20 -9.01
CA ARG A 150 12.59 12.57 -8.82
C ARG A 150 11.20 12.75 -9.42
N GLN A 151 10.94 12.17 -10.58
CA GLN A 151 9.65 12.26 -11.26
C GLN A 151 8.57 11.39 -10.58
N SER A 152 8.95 10.30 -9.91
CA SER A 152 8.01 9.43 -9.20
C SER A 152 7.60 9.97 -7.83
N LEU A 153 8.42 10.81 -7.18
CA LEU A 153 8.18 11.28 -5.82
C LEU A 153 6.79 11.91 -5.59
N PRO A 154 6.28 12.82 -6.45
CA PRO A 154 4.97 13.42 -6.21
C PRO A 154 3.83 12.40 -6.28
N ALA A 155 3.89 11.49 -7.27
CA ALA A 155 2.90 10.43 -7.43
C ALA A 155 2.96 9.40 -6.29
N TYR A 156 4.18 9.06 -5.85
CA TYR A 156 4.37 8.16 -4.71
C TYR A 156 3.92 8.80 -3.38
N GLY A 157 4.16 10.10 -3.19
CA GLY A 157 3.64 10.85 -2.04
C GLY A 157 2.11 10.82 -1.99
N ASN A 158 1.44 10.96 -3.14
CA ASN A 158 -0.02 10.82 -3.21
C ASN A 158 -0.48 9.39 -2.89
N GLU A 159 0.26 8.37 -3.33
CA GLU A 159 -0.03 6.97 -3.01
C GLU A 159 0.06 6.70 -1.50
N ILE A 160 1.04 7.28 -0.79
CA ILE A 160 1.14 7.19 0.68
C ILE A 160 -0.13 7.76 1.34
N ILE A 161 -0.62 8.92 0.89
CA ILE A 161 -1.84 9.54 1.43
C ILE A 161 -3.06 8.66 1.16
N LEU A 162 -3.18 8.09 -0.05
CA LEU A 162 -4.27 7.20 -0.42
C LEU A 162 -4.24 5.92 0.43
N MET A 163 -3.07 5.33 0.62
CA MET A 163 -2.91 4.14 1.47
C MET A 163 -3.21 4.45 2.93
N MET A 164 -2.81 5.63 3.45
CA MET A 164 -3.16 6.07 4.80
C MET A 164 -4.68 6.09 5.01
N LYS A 165 -5.43 6.64 4.06
CA LYS A 165 -6.90 6.58 4.09
C LYS A 165 -7.42 5.14 3.96
N GLY A 166 -6.76 4.34 3.13
CA GLY A 166 -7.08 2.92 2.91
C GLY A 166 -6.93 2.04 4.15
N THR A 167 -6.02 2.40 5.08
CA THR A 167 -5.85 1.62 6.32
C THR A 167 -7.11 1.54 7.16
N SER A 168 -8.02 2.51 7.07
CA SER A 168 -9.31 2.49 7.76
C SER A 168 -10.17 1.26 7.42
N LEU A 169 -9.92 0.63 6.26
CA LEU A 169 -10.59 -0.61 5.85
C LEU A 169 -10.15 -1.81 6.70
N ALA A 170 -9.01 -1.74 7.41
CA ALA A 170 -8.56 -2.80 8.30
C ALA A 170 -9.55 -3.05 9.46
N SER A 171 -10.31 -2.02 9.85
CA SER A 171 -11.37 -2.14 10.86
C SER A 171 -12.50 -3.12 10.45
N THR A 172 -12.61 -3.47 9.17
CA THR A 172 -13.63 -4.42 8.67
C THR A 172 -13.25 -5.88 8.92
N VAL A 173 -11.98 -6.15 9.24
CA VAL A 173 -11.47 -7.48 9.56
C VAL A 173 -11.00 -7.56 11.02
N THR A 174 -11.80 -7.00 11.92
CA THR A 174 -11.64 -7.05 13.38
C THR A 174 -10.40 -6.35 13.95
N LEU A 175 -9.69 -5.55 13.16
CA LEU A 175 -8.55 -4.79 13.65
C LEU A 175 -8.97 -3.54 14.42
N LEU A 176 -8.32 -3.33 15.54
CA LEU A 176 -8.49 -2.15 16.40
C LEU A 176 -7.45 -1.06 16.05
N ASP A 177 -7.47 -0.65 14.78
CA ASP A 177 -6.82 0.56 14.30
C ASP A 177 -7.61 1.81 14.76
N LEU A 178 -7.20 3.00 14.38
CA LEU A 178 -7.90 4.25 14.75
C LEU A 178 -9.41 4.16 14.44
N THR A 179 -9.78 3.70 13.26
CA THR A 179 -11.18 3.55 12.83
C THR A 179 -11.89 2.43 13.59
N GLY A 180 -11.22 1.32 13.85
CA GLY A 180 -11.76 0.19 14.59
C GLY A 180 -12.09 0.55 16.04
N VAL A 181 -11.18 1.27 16.73
CA VAL A 181 -11.43 1.77 18.09
C VAL A 181 -12.53 2.81 18.10
N ALA A 182 -12.57 3.72 17.11
CA ALA A 182 -13.65 4.69 17.00
C ALA A 182 -15.02 3.99 16.87
N LYS A 183 -15.14 2.98 15.99
CA LYS A 183 -16.37 2.17 15.84
C LYS A 183 -16.74 1.44 17.13
N TYR A 184 -15.76 0.90 17.86
CA TYR A 184 -15.98 0.25 19.13
C TYR A 184 -16.56 1.21 20.18
N ILE A 185 -16.00 2.42 20.31
CA ILE A 185 -16.53 3.44 21.22
C ILE A 185 -17.96 3.84 20.81
N ILE A 186 -18.19 4.02 19.51
CA ILE A 186 -19.53 4.36 19.00
C ILE A 186 -20.55 3.27 19.32
N SER A 187 -20.19 2.00 19.21
CA SER A 187 -21.11 0.89 19.49
C SER A 187 -21.55 0.83 20.95
N THR A 188 -20.76 1.39 21.88
CA THR A 188 -21.07 1.42 23.33
C THR A 188 -21.72 2.73 23.78
N THR A 189 -21.45 3.84 23.06
CA THR A 189 -21.89 5.19 23.49
C THR A 189 -23.01 5.75 22.63
N PHE A 190 -23.23 5.21 21.43
CA PHE A 190 -24.18 5.68 20.41
C PHE A 190 -23.99 7.16 20.02
N LYS A 191 -22.75 7.68 20.13
CA LYS A 191 -22.38 9.08 19.84
C LYS A 191 -21.34 9.16 18.72
N PRO A 192 -21.72 8.93 17.45
CA PRO A 192 -20.76 8.84 16.34
C PRO A 192 -20.08 10.18 16.01
N VAL A 193 -20.79 11.31 16.15
CA VAL A 193 -20.29 12.62 15.75
C VAL A 193 -19.09 13.02 16.63
N GLU A 194 -19.26 12.91 17.93
CA GLU A 194 -18.22 13.28 18.91
C GLU A 194 -16.95 12.45 18.71
N VAL A 195 -17.10 11.13 18.55
CA VAL A 195 -15.98 10.20 18.39
C VAL A 195 -15.26 10.42 17.06
N PHE A 196 -15.99 10.63 15.96
CA PHE A 196 -15.36 10.87 14.66
C PHE A 196 -14.72 12.26 14.54
N ILE A 197 -15.21 13.28 15.25
CA ILE A 197 -14.52 14.58 15.34
C ILE A 197 -13.15 14.40 16.01
N VAL A 198 -13.08 13.65 17.11
CA VAL A 198 -11.81 13.38 17.80
C VAL A 198 -10.88 12.54 16.92
N ALA A 199 -11.40 11.46 16.30
CA ALA A 199 -10.60 10.59 15.44
C ALA A 199 -10.09 11.31 14.18
N GLY A 200 -10.87 12.23 13.62
CA GLY A 200 -10.49 13.02 12.45
C GLY A 200 -9.54 14.18 12.76
N GLY A 201 -9.43 14.59 14.05
CA GLY A 201 -8.47 15.59 14.52
C GLY A 201 -7.10 15.03 14.91
N ILE A 202 -6.95 13.68 14.95
CA ILE A 202 -5.69 12.96 15.20
C ILE A 202 -5.01 12.62 13.89
#